data_02ae4c833032a0dfeacde3edeb170573
#
_entry.id   02ae4c833032a0dfeacde3edeb170573
#
_cell.length_a   1.000
_cell.length_b   1.000
_cell.length_c   1.000
_cell.angle_alpha   90.00
_cell.angle_beta   90.00
_cell.angle_gamma   90.00
#
_symmetry.space_group_name_H-M   'P 1'
#
loop_
_entity.id
_entity.type
_entity.pdbx_description
1 polymer ?
#
loop_
_entity_poly.entity_id
_entity_poly.type
_entity_poly.pdbx_seq_one_letter_code
_entity_poly.pdbx_strand_id
1 'polypeptide(L)'
;MLPEDTARTPENIHSLIPLDKDPGVRPIGIGEVLRRIVGKAVMTTLKQDIIMNTAPMQLCGGLQGGVEAAIHAVRKIFEEESTEAILLVDAENAFNALNRNTALRNLRYTCPELFTYILNTYRQEADLFIANSDDLIQSQEGTTQGDTSALGWYALSLMPLLREVQVKQPETDTELESDREPNTYPKQVWYADDSAAGGKLDQLMKWWKDLKDHGPMYGYYPKPSKTWLIVKPEHATKAKELFPDVQITTKGHRYLGSYIGTEEGVKEFILKETESWKADILGLVDIAANEPQLAYSAFIYGTSKRWNFVCRTTPGISDHLKLLEYCVKEDFIPAIMGKGFVPDQIRKIASLPARMGGLSIPDCTSTAEMEYSNSVNATKQLTEAVFQQYTTFQLNEELQQDIISEVKKHKEEHYKHQRKTIMNEVPPSTQRQIELLSEKGASIWLSTLPLKACGYVLNKQEFFDALSLRYNLTLSTANRSSLCVCGEQNHINHTLTCKIGGYVSLRHNSLRDTIAELLTTVCKDVETEPQLLPVPHTLKLSNGTNRQDGARLDISARSFWSPLDRAFTDVRVLHPQA
;
A
#
# COMPACT_ATOMS: atom_id res chain seq x y z
N MET A 1 22.09 -19.59 -44.24
CA MET A 1 21.01 -20.55 -43.98
C MET A 1 21.28 -21.17 -42.62
N LEU A 2 20.62 -20.71 -41.60
CA LEU A 2 20.54 -21.38 -40.30
C LEU A 2 19.31 -22.30 -40.35
N PRO A 3 19.34 -23.49 -39.74
CA PRO A 3 18.23 -24.44 -39.82
C PRO A 3 16.96 -23.86 -39.23
N GLU A 4 15.83 -24.08 -39.89
CA GLU A 4 14.46 -23.64 -39.51
C GLU A 4 13.88 -24.37 -38.30
N ASP A 5 14.64 -25.18 -37.60
CA ASP A 5 14.22 -25.92 -36.41
C ASP A 5 14.95 -25.43 -35.14
N THR A 6 14.98 -24.12 -34.91
CA THR A 6 15.31 -23.64 -33.57
C THR A 6 14.07 -23.73 -32.72
N ALA A 7 14.15 -24.65 -31.76
CA ALA A 7 13.23 -24.80 -30.63
C ALA A 7 12.62 -23.46 -30.22
N ARG A 8 11.27 -23.40 -30.09
CA ARG A 8 10.56 -22.29 -29.50
C ARG A 8 11.28 -21.93 -28.21
N THR A 9 11.88 -20.73 -28.20
CA THR A 9 12.61 -20.29 -27.01
C THR A 9 11.63 -20.24 -25.83
N PRO A 10 12.00 -20.74 -24.64
CA PRO A 10 11.14 -20.73 -23.45
C PRO A 10 10.66 -19.34 -23.04
N GLU A 11 11.17 -18.31 -23.67
CA GLU A 11 10.97 -16.90 -23.34
C GLU A 11 9.53 -16.38 -23.51
N ASN A 12 8.68 -17.09 -24.25
CA ASN A 12 7.30 -16.65 -24.58
C ASN A 12 6.19 -17.49 -23.95
N ILE A 13 6.49 -18.23 -22.89
CA ILE A 13 5.51 -19.07 -22.19
C ILE A 13 4.95 -18.33 -20.99
N HIS A 14 3.63 -18.20 -20.92
CA HIS A 14 2.93 -17.60 -19.79
C HIS A 14 1.87 -18.56 -19.24
N SER A 15 1.83 -18.73 -17.93
CA SER A 15 0.68 -19.34 -17.26
C SER A 15 -0.43 -18.30 -17.12
N LEU A 16 -1.61 -18.61 -17.64
CA LEU A 16 -2.78 -17.72 -17.59
C LEU A 16 -3.63 -18.05 -16.37
N ILE A 17 -3.84 -17.07 -15.51
CA ILE A 17 -4.75 -17.16 -14.36
C ILE A 17 -5.97 -16.29 -14.62
N PRO A 18 -7.18 -16.87 -14.68
CA PRO A 18 -8.40 -16.08 -14.77
C PRO A 18 -8.71 -15.45 -13.40
N LEU A 19 -8.85 -14.13 -13.36
CA LEU A 19 -9.38 -13.41 -12.20
C LEU A 19 -10.84 -13.04 -12.48
N ASP A 20 -11.70 -13.25 -11.51
CA ASP A 20 -13.11 -12.89 -11.61
C ASP A 20 -13.28 -11.39 -11.91
N LYS A 21 -14.11 -11.09 -12.91
CA LYS A 21 -14.56 -9.77 -13.30
C LYS A 21 -16.02 -9.86 -13.72
N ASP A 22 -16.88 -9.06 -13.13
CA ASP A 22 -18.29 -9.01 -13.50
C ASP A 22 -18.55 -7.92 -14.59
N PRO A 23 -18.99 -8.29 -15.80
CA PRO A 23 -19.09 -9.64 -16.35
C PRO A 23 -17.75 -10.17 -16.86
N GLY A 24 -17.53 -11.49 -16.74
CA GLY A 24 -16.43 -12.23 -17.37
C GLY A 24 -15.20 -12.43 -16.49
N VAL A 25 -14.04 -12.58 -17.13
CA VAL A 25 -12.76 -12.84 -16.46
C VAL A 25 -11.67 -11.90 -16.98
N ARG A 26 -10.72 -11.55 -16.10
CA ARG A 26 -9.50 -10.83 -16.47
C ARG A 26 -8.35 -11.84 -16.60
N PRO A 27 -7.78 -12.05 -17.79
CA PRO A 27 -6.68 -12.96 -17.96
C PRO A 27 -5.37 -12.33 -17.45
N ILE A 28 -4.72 -12.93 -16.46
CA ILE A 28 -3.42 -12.52 -15.96
C ILE A 28 -2.37 -13.53 -16.41
N GLY A 29 -1.43 -13.09 -17.23
CA GLY A 29 -0.32 -13.91 -17.70
C GLY A 29 0.88 -13.82 -16.75
N ILE A 30 1.27 -14.94 -16.17
CA ILE A 30 2.47 -15.05 -15.35
C ILE A 30 3.60 -15.60 -16.20
N GLY A 31 4.55 -14.73 -16.59
CA GLY A 31 5.76 -15.12 -17.27
C GLY A 31 6.76 -15.84 -16.37
N GLU A 32 7.72 -16.52 -16.98
CA GLU A 32 8.79 -17.21 -16.27
C GLU A 32 9.59 -16.28 -15.34
N VAL A 33 10.14 -16.86 -14.29
CA VAL A 33 10.84 -16.11 -13.23
C VAL A 33 12.02 -15.31 -13.77
N LEU A 34 12.86 -15.92 -14.64
CA LEU A 34 14.01 -15.23 -15.23
C LEU A 34 13.58 -14.04 -16.09
N ARG A 35 12.57 -14.22 -16.94
CA ARG A 35 11.99 -13.14 -17.74
C ARG A 35 11.48 -11.99 -16.87
N ARG A 36 10.78 -12.30 -15.79
CA ARG A 36 10.28 -11.29 -14.84
C ARG A 36 11.42 -10.55 -14.15
N ILE A 37 12.52 -11.23 -13.78
CA ILE A 37 13.71 -10.60 -13.20
C ILE A 37 14.36 -9.65 -14.20
N VAL A 38 14.62 -10.11 -15.43
CA VAL A 38 15.21 -9.29 -16.50
C VAL A 38 14.30 -8.10 -16.81
N GLY A 39 13.01 -8.33 -17.03
CA GLY A 39 12.05 -7.27 -17.30
C GLY A 39 11.99 -6.22 -16.19
N LYS A 40 12.00 -6.67 -14.92
CA LYS A 40 12.03 -5.76 -13.77
C LYS A 40 13.34 -4.94 -13.73
N ALA A 41 14.47 -5.55 -14.03
CA ALA A 41 15.76 -4.85 -14.11
C ALA A 41 15.76 -3.78 -15.22
N VAL A 42 15.30 -4.14 -16.44
CA VAL A 42 15.16 -3.21 -17.57
C VAL A 42 14.26 -2.03 -17.21
N MET A 43 13.05 -2.32 -16.69
CA MET A 43 12.08 -1.27 -16.30
C MET A 43 12.60 -0.39 -15.16
N THR A 44 13.41 -0.92 -14.25
CA THR A 44 14.04 -0.13 -13.18
C THR A 44 15.13 0.79 -13.74
N THR A 45 15.97 0.28 -14.66
CA THR A 45 17.05 1.04 -15.30
C THR A 45 16.49 2.18 -16.17
N LEU A 46 15.45 1.89 -16.96
CA LEU A 46 14.86 2.87 -17.90
C LEU A 46 13.70 3.68 -17.30
N LYS A 47 13.50 3.61 -15.98
CA LYS A 47 12.38 4.28 -15.32
C LYS A 47 12.34 5.78 -15.62
N GLN A 48 13.48 6.47 -15.58
CA GLN A 48 13.55 7.92 -15.83
C GLN A 48 13.27 8.25 -17.30
N ASP A 49 13.76 7.45 -18.22
CA ASP A 49 13.50 7.66 -19.65
C ASP A 49 12.00 7.49 -19.96
N ILE A 50 11.35 6.51 -19.35
CA ILE A 50 9.90 6.31 -19.49
C ILE A 50 9.15 7.51 -18.93
N ILE A 51 9.50 7.99 -17.72
CA ILE A 51 8.87 9.15 -17.09
C ILE A 51 9.03 10.39 -17.97
N MET A 52 10.26 10.69 -18.46
CA MET A 52 10.51 11.86 -19.30
C MET A 52 9.71 11.86 -20.60
N ASN A 53 9.43 10.67 -21.15
CA ASN A 53 8.69 10.53 -22.41
C ASN A 53 7.17 10.43 -22.24
N THR A 54 6.66 10.21 -21.01
CA THR A 54 5.23 10.01 -20.75
C THR A 54 4.61 11.13 -19.92
N ALA A 55 5.31 11.64 -18.89
CA ALA A 55 4.76 12.65 -17.99
C ALA A 55 4.76 14.07 -18.62
N PRO A 56 3.78 14.92 -18.30
CA PRO A 56 2.64 14.66 -17.41
C PRO A 56 1.41 14.14 -18.15
N MET A 57 1.53 13.81 -19.43
CA MET A 57 0.40 13.43 -20.28
C MET A 57 -0.13 12.03 -19.96
N GLN A 58 0.75 11.08 -19.63
CA GLN A 58 0.39 9.72 -19.23
C GLN A 58 1.03 9.40 -17.87
N LEU A 59 0.18 9.22 -16.85
CA LEU A 59 0.61 9.19 -15.45
C LEU A 59 1.00 7.79 -14.94
N CYS A 60 0.74 6.75 -15.72
CA CYS A 60 1.11 5.37 -15.35
C CYS A 60 2.57 5.01 -15.68
N GLY A 61 3.36 5.90 -16.28
CA GLY A 61 4.75 5.67 -16.70
C GLY A 61 5.78 5.53 -15.58
N GLY A 62 5.37 5.30 -14.33
CA GLY A 62 6.28 5.04 -13.20
C GLY A 62 6.46 6.20 -12.21
N LEU A 63 5.74 7.31 -12.36
CA LEU A 63 5.67 8.39 -11.38
C LEU A 63 4.97 7.94 -10.09
N GLN A 64 5.53 8.29 -8.95
CA GLN A 64 4.87 8.09 -7.66
C GLN A 64 3.69 9.06 -7.52
N GLY A 65 2.57 8.54 -7.00
CA GLY A 65 1.36 9.34 -6.81
C GLY A 65 0.60 9.68 -8.10
N GLY A 66 0.92 9.03 -9.24
CA GLY A 66 0.27 9.30 -10.53
C GLY A 66 -1.25 9.16 -10.50
N VAL A 67 -1.78 8.12 -9.83
CA VAL A 67 -3.25 7.93 -9.66
C VAL A 67 -3.87 9.07 -8.85
N GLU A 68 -3.24 9.45 -7.73
CA GLU A 68 -3.73 10.52 -6.88
C GLU A 68 -3.68 11.87 -7.59
N ALA A 69 -2.57 12.14 -8.31
CA ALA A 69 -2.42 13.34 -9.12
C ALA A 69 -3.48 13.42 -10.23
N ALA A 70 -3.80 12.29 -10.89
CA ALA A 70 -4.88 12.22 -11.88
C ALA A 70 -6.23 12.62 -11.27
N ILE A 71 -6.57 12.04 -10.12
CA ILE A 71 -7.84 12.32 -9.43
C ILE A 71 -7.91 13.78 -8.99
N HIS A 72 -6.82 14.31 -8.38
CA HIS A 72 -6.78 15.71 -7.95
C HIS A 72 -6.84 16.68 -9.13
N ALA A 73 -6.18 16.37 -10.26
CA ALA A 73 -6.26 17.17 -11.47
C ALA A 73 -7.68 17.19 -12.07
N VAL A 74 -8.33 16.02 -12.20
CA VAL A 74 -9.71 15.94 -12.71
C VAL A 74 -10.67 16.69 -11.79
N ARG A 75 -10.52 16.59 -10.47
CA ARG A 75 -11.33 17.35 -9.52
C ARG A 75 -11.13 18.85 -9.70
N LYS A 76 -9.88 19.30 -9.78
CA LYS A 76 -9.55 20.72 -9.99
C LYS A 76 -10.12 21.23 -11.32
N ILE A 77 -10.08 20.43 -12.41
CA ILE A 77 -10.68 20.77 -13.70
C ILE A 77 -12.21 20.87 -13.57
N PHE A 78 -12.87 19.95 -12.85
CA PHE A 78 -14.33 19.97 -12.65
C PHE A 78 -14.80 21.20 -11.87
N GLU A 79 -13.99 21.68 -10.92
CA GLU A 79 -14.27 22.84 -10.07
C GLU A 79 -14.06 24.18 -10.81
N GLU A 80 -13.40 24.20 -11.97
CA GLU A 80 -13.28 25.44 -12.77
C GLU A 80 -14.66 25.93 -13.24
N GLU A 81 -14.89 27.23 -13.14
CA GLU A 81 -16.14 27.85 -13.61
C GLU A 81 -16.39 27.64 -15.11
N SER A 82 -15.32 27.68 -15.90
CA SER A 82 -15.36 27.50 -17.35
C SER A 82 -15.66 26.07 -17.80
N THR A 83 -15.55 25.07 -16.90
CA THR A 83 -15.81 23.66 -17.19
C THR A 83 -17.31 23.37 -17.10
N GLU A 84 -17.91 22.90 -18.19
CA GLU A 84 -19.31 22.48 -18.26
C GLU A 84 -19.50 21.01 -17.87
N ALA A 85 -18.50 20.14 -18.19
CA ALA A 85 -18.57 18.71 -17.94
C ALA A 85 -17.18 18.05 -17.88
N ILE A 86 -17.17 16.82 -17.33
CA ILE A 86 -16.05 15.87 -17.40
C ILE A 86 -16.51 14.62 -18.14
N LEU A 87 -15.78 14.19 -19.15
CA LEU A 87 -15.98 12.92 -19.84
C LEU A 87 -14.97 11.90 -19.31
N LEU A 88 -15.45 10.79 -18.76
CA LEU A 88 -14.66 9.65 -18.28
C LEU A 88 -14.79 8.50 -19.27
N VAL A 89 -13.70 8.08 -19.89
CA VAL A 89 -13.70 7.08 -20.97
C VAL A 89 -13.09 5.77 -20.50
N ASP A 90 -13.83 4.67 -20.71
CA ASP A 90 -13.36 3.29 -20.56
C ASP A 90 -13.07 2.72 -21.96
N ALA A 91 -11.89 2.16 -22.17
CA ALA A 91 -11.51 1.49 -23.41
C ALA A 91 -11.71 -0.02 -23.32
N GLU A 92 -12.17 -0.62 -24.43
CA GLU A 92 -12.42 -2.05 -24.48
C GLU A 92 -11.13 -2.86 -24.60
N ASN A 93 -10.86 -3.76 -23.62
CA ASN A 93 -9.70 -4.67 -23.62
C ASN A 93 -8.35 -4.00 -23.92
N ALA A 94 -8.17 -2.75 -23.51
CA ALA A 94 -7.12 -1.85 -23.96
C ALA A 94 -5.70 -2.46 -23.99
N PHE A 95 -5.28 -3.15 -22.91
CA PHE A 95 -3.98 -3.82 -22.87
C PHE A 95 -3.86 -4.95 -23.89
N ASN A 96 -4.92 -5.73 -24.08
CA ASN A 96 -4.92 -6.86 -25.00
C ASN A 96 -5.17 -6.41 -26.47
N ALA A 97 -5.75 -5.24 -26.66
CA ALA A 97 -6.09 -4.68 -27.97
C ALA A 97 -5.00 -3.76 -28.55
N LEU A 98 -3.95 -3.41 -27.77
CA LEU A 98 -2.87 -2.54 -28.20
C LEU A 98 -2.27 -3.06 -29.53
N ASN A 99 -2.25 -2.22 -30.56
CA ASN A 99 -1.67 -2.58 -31.85
C ASN A 99 -0.15 -2.69 -31.75
N ARG A 100 0.40 -3.92 -31.74
CA ARG A 100 1.84 -4.19 -31.57
C ARG A 100 2.70 -3.50 -32.61
N ASN A 101 2.28 -3.51 -33.87
CA ASN A 101 3.07 -2.93 -34.96
C ASN A 101 3.19 -1.41 -34.81
N THR A 102 2.08 -0.73 -34.54
CA THR A 102 2.05 0.71 -34.27
C THR A 102 2.83 1.03 -33.00
N ALA A 103 2.62 0.26 -31.92
CA ALA A 103 3.31 0.43 -30.64
C ALA A 103 4.81 0.26 -30.74
N LEU A 104 5.31 -0.77 -31.45
CA LEU A 104 6.74 -0.97 -31.69
C LEU A 104 7.34 0.15 -32.54
N ARG A 105 6.60 0.61 -33.57
CA ARG A 105 7.05 1.77 -34.36
C ARG A 105 7.19 3.02 -33.48
N ASN A 106 6.18 3.31 -32.66
CA ASN A 106 6.21 4.46 -31.76
C ASN A 106 7.35 4.36 -30.73
N LEU A 107 7.53 3.18 -30.14
CA LEU A 107 8.57 2.93 -29.13
C LEU A 107 9.99 3.19 -29.67
N ARG A 108 10.24 2.87 -30.94
CA ARG A 108 11.53 3.12 -31.57
C ARG A 108 11.95 4.59 -31.56
N TYR A 109 10.99 5.49 -31.53
CA TYR A 109 11.22 6.94 -31.50
C TYR A 109 11.06 7.54 -30.11
N THR A 110 10.13 7.02 -29.29
CA THR A 110 9.83 7.57 -27.97
C THR A 110 10.78 7.07 -26.88
N CYS A 111 11.29 5.83 -26.98
CA CYS A 111 12.23 5.25 -26.02
C CYS A 111 13.06 4.14 -26.71
N PRO A 112 14.06 4.52 -27.53
CA PRO A 112 14.88 3.57 -28.31
C PRO A 112 15.58 2.51 -27.45
N GLU A 113 15.96 2.85 -26.22
CA GLU A 113 16.64 1.98 -25.27
C GLU A 113 15.77 0.78 -24.86
N LEU A 114 14.46 0.99 -24.74
CA LEU A 114 13.50 -0.05 -24.42
C LEU A 114 13.11 -0.90 -25.65
N PHE A 115 13.28 -0.36 -26.86
CA PHE A 115 12.79 -0.96 -28.11
C PHE A 115 13.28 -2.38 -28.34
N THR A 116 14.57 -2.63 -28.19
CA THR A 116 15.16 -3.97 -28.46
C THR A 116 14.60 -5.02 -27.49
N TYR A 117 14.43 -4.67 -26.23
CA TYR A 117 13.84 -5.59 -25.24
C TYR A 117 12.38 -5.91 -25.58
N ILE A 118 11.56 -4.91 -25.86
CA ILE A 118 10.14 -5.10 -26.20
C ILE A 118 9.99 -5.83 -27.54
N LEU A 119 10.81 -5.49 -28.55
CA LEU A 119 10.80 -6.18 -29.83
C LEU A 119 11.05 -7.69 -29.64
N ASN A 120 12.09 -8.07 -28.90
CA ASN A 120 12.39 -9.47 -28.64
C ASN A 120 11.29 -10.17 -27.83
N THR A 121 10.57 -9.42 -26.97
CA THR A 121 9.49 -9.94 -26.14
C THR A 121 8.19 -10.15 -26.92
N TYR A 122 7.84 -9.24 -27.85
CA TYR A 122 6.49 -9.17 -28.45
C TYR A 122 6.47 -9.27 -29.98
N ARG A 123 7.62 -9.47 -30.66
CA ARG A 123 7.65 -9.60 -32.14
C ARG A 123 6.99 -10.87 -32.66
N GLN A 124 6.88 -11.89 -31.82
CA GLN A 124 6.21 -13.15 -32.14
C GLN A 124 5.01 -13.37 -31.25
N GLU A 125 4.12 -14.26 -31.68
CA GLU A 125 3.02 -14.74 -30.87
C GLU A 125 3.55 -15.44 -29.60
N ALA A 126 2.90 -15.22 -28.48
CA ALA A 126 3.23 -15.87 -27.21
C ALA A 126 2.18 -16.94 -26.90
N ASP A 127 2.65 -18.11 -26.50
CA ASP A 127 1.78 -19.20 -26.06
C ASP A 127 1.35 -18.96 -24.60
N LEU A 128 0.04 -18.91 -24.37
CA LEU A 128 -0.58 -18.72 -23.06
C LEU A 128 -1.23 -20.03 -22.62
N PHE A 129 -0.71 -20.64 -21.59
CA PHE A 129 -1.24 -21.88 -21.01
C PHE A 129 -2.26 -21.56 -19.92
N ILE A 130 -3.48 -22.09 -20.04
CA ILE A 130 -4.50 -21.92 -19.03
C ILE A 130 -4.17 -22.83 -17.85
N ALA A 131 -4.09 -22.28 -16.64
CA ALA A 131 -3.82 -23.05 -15.43
C ALA A 131 -4.85 -24.17 -15.25
N ASN A 132 -4.38 -25.40 -15.03
CA ASN A 132 -5.19 -26.61 -14.89
C ASN A 132 -6.01 -27.03 -16.14
N SER A 133 -5.57 -26.63 -17.34
CA SER A 133 -6.14 -27.07 -18.63
C SER A 133 -5.01 -27.37 -19.60
N ASP A 134 -5.30 -28.22 -20.58
CA ASP A 134 -4.40 -28.48 -21.73
C ASP A 134 -4.63 -27.47 -22.86
N ASP A 135 -5.51 -26.49 -22.65
CA ASP A 135 -5.82 -25.49 -23.68
C ASP A 135 -4.71 -24.44 -23.81
N LEU A 136 -4.39 -24.10 -25.04
CA LEU A 136 -3.41 -23.13 -25.43
C LEU A 136 -4.09 -21.95 -26.14
N ILE A 137 -3.80 -20.74 -25.71
CA ILE A 137 -4.24 -19.51 -26.38
C ILE A 137 -3.00 -18.78 -26.92
N GLN A 138 -3.05 -18.28 -28.14
CA GLN A 138 -1.99 -17.47 -28.71
C GLN A 138 -2.27 -15.97 -28.52
N SER A 139 -1.32 -15.27 -27.92
CA SER A 139 -1.34 -13.83 -27.77
C SER A 139 -0.70 -13.18 -29.01
N GLN A 140 -1.53 -12.71 -29.94
CA GLN A 140 -1.10 -12.13 -31.21
C GLN A 140 -1.02 -10.61 -31.18
N GLU A 141 -1.84 -9.95 -30.38
CA GLU A 141 -1.92 -8.51 -30.19
C GLU A 141 -1.84 -8.13 -28.72
N GLY A 142 -1.64 -6.87 -28.45
CA GLY A 142 -1.66 -6.31 -27.10
C GLY A 142 -0.41 -6.60 -26.28
N THR A 143 -0.49 -6.25 -25.02
CA THR A 143 0.48 -6.59 -23.97
C THR A 143 -0.10 -7.61 -23.01
N THR A 144 0.71 -8.50 -22.47
CA THR A 144 0.24 -9.49 -21.51
C THR A 144 0.03 -8.83 -20.14
N GLN A 145 -1.20 -8.81 -19.63
CA GLN A 145 -1.47 -8.34 -18.27
C GLN A 145 -0.74 -9.24 -17.27
N GLY A 146 0.18 -8.65 -16.48
CA GLY A 146 1.09 -9.36 -15.56
C GLY A 146 2.55 -9.37 -16.02
N ASP A 147 2.86 -9.00 -17.26
CA ASP A 147 4.23 -8.74 -17.71
C ASP A 147 4.76 -7.46 -17.04
N THR A 148 6.01 -7.50 -16.61
CA THR A 148 6.66 -6.38 -15.88
C THR A 148 6.82 -5.12 -16.74
N SER A 149 6.90 -5.26 -18.06
CA SER A 149 7.03 -4.13 -18.99
C SER A 149 5.70 -3.59 -19.52
N ALA A 150 4.61 -4.32 -19.33
CA ALA A 150 3.33 -4.03 -19.98
C ALA A 150 2.84 -2.59 -19.77
N LEU A 151 2.88 -2.09 -18.54
CA LEU A 151 2.37 -0.77 -18.20
C LEU A 151 3.22 0.37 -18.82
N GLY A 152 4.54 0.28 -18.72
CA GLY A 152 5.45 1.30 -19.28
C GLY A 152 5.44 1.32 -20.81
N TRP A 153 5.41 0.13 -21.44
CA TRP A 153 5.28 0.04 -22.89
C TRP A 153 3.92 0.57 -23.38
N TYR A 154 2.83 0.19 -22.70
CA TYR A 154 1.49 0.71 -23.01
C TYR A 154 1.46 2.25 -22.93
N ALA A 155 2.00 2.82 -21.86
CA ALA A 155 2.10 4.26 -21.69
C ALA A 155 2.81 4.95 -22.85
N LEU A 156 4.00 4.48 -23.21
CA LEU A 156 4.79 5.03 -24.31
C LEU A 156 4.10 4.89 -25.68
N SER A 157 3.40 3.77 -25.88
CA SER A 157 2.77 3.44 -27.15
C SER A 157 1.59 4.38 -27.49
N LEU A 158 0.89 4.88 -26.50
CA LEU A 158 -0.23 5.81 -26.69
C LEU A 158 0.18 7.28 -26.79
N MET A 159 1.42 7.64 -26.47
CA MET A 159 1.87 9.04 -26.48
C MET A 159 1.56 9.81 -27.77
N PRO A 160 1.72 9.23 -28.98
CA PRO A 160 1.33 9.95 -30.21
C PRO A 160 -0.17 10.25 -30.27
N LEU A 161 -1.04 9.32 -29.87
CA LEU A 161 -2.49 9.57 -29.77
C LEU A 161 -2.80 10.71 -28.81
N LEU A 162 -2.18 10.71 -27.61
CA LEU A 162 -2.41 11.73 -26.61
C LEU A 162 -2.03 13.13 -27.13
N ARG A 163 -0.91 13.23 -27.85
CA ARG A 163 -0.46 14.50 -28.47
C ARG A 163 -1.37 14.96 -29.59
N GLU A 164 -1.99 14.05 -30.33
CA GLU A 164 -2.90 14.36 -31.42
C GLU A 164 -4.20 14.99 -30.93
N VAL A 165 -4.70 14.54 -29.76
CA VAL A 165 -5.95 15.03 -29.14
C VAL A 165 -5.71 16.03 -27.98
N GLN A 166 -4.54 16.64 -27.93
CA GLN A 166 -4.14 17.58 -26.87
C GLN A 166 -4.47 19.03 -27.21
N VAL A 167 -4.66 19.81 -26.14
CA VAL A 167 -4.65 21.28 -26.20
C VAL A 167 -3.34 21.76 -26.82
N LYS A 168 -3.41 22.53 -27.91
CA LYS A 168 -2.22 23.16 -28.48
C LYS A 168 -1.74 24.27 -27.57
N GLN A 169 -0.51 24.15 -27.09
CA GLN A 169 0.18 25.22 -26.39
C GLN A 169 0.66 26.27 -27.39
N PRO A 170 0.67 27.59 -27.05
CA PRO A 170 1.27 28.60 -27.91
C PRO A 170 2.74 28.30 -28.16
N GLU A 171 3.18 28.43 -29.41
CA GLU A 171 4.57 28.10 -29.80
C GLU A 171 5.60 29.10 -29.26
N THR A 172 5.16 30.30 -28.85
CA THR A 172 6.03 31.36 -28.27
C THR A 172 5.29 32.15 -27.19
N ASP A 173 6.04 32.57 -26.14
CA ASP A 173 5.55 33.49 -25.08
C ASP A 173 5.22 34.92 -25.58
N THR A 174 5.45 35.21 -26.87
CA THR A 174 5.28 36.53 -27.50
C THR A 174 3.95 36.67 -28.21
N GLU A 175 3.10 35.66 -28.33
CA GLU A 175 1.77 35.80 -28.89
C GLU A 175 0.85 36.57 -27.93
N LEU A 176 0.34 37.69 -28.39
CA LEU A 176 -0.67 38.46 -27.66
C LEU A 176 -1.91 37.61 -27.43
N GLU A 177 -2.54 37.72 -26.27
CA GLU A 177 -3.77 36.95 -25.93
C GLU A 177 -4.89 37.13 -26.97
N SER A 178 -4.89 38.28 -27.70
CA SER A 178 -5.85 38.59 -28.77
C SER A 178 -5.68 37.73 -30.04
N ASP A 179 -4.49 37.15 -30.27
CA ASP A 179 -4.14 36.46 -31.51
C ASP A 179 -4.18 34.92 -31.34
N ARG A 180 -4.52 34.45 -30.13
CA ARG A 180 -4.61 33.01 -29.83
C ARG A 180 -5.89 32.42 -30.46
N GLU A 181 -5.73 31.41 -31.30
CA GLU A 181 -6.88 30.58 -31.70
C GLU A 181 -7.58 30.02 -30.47
N PRO A 182 -8.93 30.04 -30.45
CA PRO A 182 -9.66 29.49 -29.32
C PRO A 182 -9.28 28.02 -29.13
N ASN A 183 -8.94 27.67 -27.91
CA ASN A 183 -8.56 26.30 -27.57
C ASN A 183 -9.65 25.29 -27.95
N THR A 184 -9.37 24.47 -28.94
CA THR A 184 -10.36 23.55 -29.54
C THR A 184 -10.51 22.23 -28.81
N TYR A 185 -9.60 21.93 -27.86
CA TYR A 185 -9.62 20.72 -27.08
C TYR A 185 -9.79 20.99 -25.57
N PRO A 186 -10.43 20.05 -24.84
CA PRO A 186 -10.54 20.13 -23.37
C PRO A 186 -9.21 19.79 -22.70
N LYS A 187 -9.09 20.06 -21.40
CA LYS A 187 -8.00 19.53 -20.58
C LYS A 187 -8.16 18.03 -20.43
N GLN A 188 -7.11 17.25 -20.66
CA GLN A 188 -7.14 15.78 -20.60
C GLN A 188 -6.23 15.24 -19.50
N VAL A 189 -6.59 14.08 -18.95
CA VAL A 189 -5.85 13.36 -17.92
C VAL A 189 -5.87 11.87 -18.25
N TRP A 190 -4.70 11.22 -18.27
CA TRP A 190 -4.58 9.81 -18.63
C TRP A 190 -3.84 9.01 -17.57
N TYR A 191 -4.39 7.89 -17.21
CA TYR A 191 -3.76 6.88 -16.39
C TYR A 191 -3.99 5.49 -17.01
N ALA A 192 -2.99 4.95 -17.67
CA ALA A 192 -3.08 3.75 -18.50
C ALA A 192 -4.19 3.90 -19.59
N ASP A 193 -5.18 3.03 -19.54
CA ASP A 193 -6.36 3.04 -20.43
C ASP A 193 -7.49 3.95 -19.94
N ASP A 194 -7.51 4.28 -18.66
CA ASP A 194 -8.47 5.25 -18.12
C ASP A 194 -8.12 6.67 -18.58
N SER A 195 -9.01 7.29 -19.34
CA SER A 195 -8.85 8.67 -19.76
C SER A 195 -10.01 9.54 -19.30
N ALA A 196 -9.68 10.78 -18.96
CA ALA A 196 -10.65 11.80 -18.60
C ALA A 196 -10.38 13.08 -19.38
N ALA A 197 -11.43 13.81 -19.72
CA ALA A 197 -11.31 15.14 -20.31
C ALA A 197 -12.34 16.08 -19.70
N GLY A 198 -11.94 17.32 -19.42
CA GLY A 198 -12.82 18.33 -18.85
C GLY A 198 -12.76 19.68 -19.57
N GLY A 199 -13.92 20.31 -19.75
CA GLY A 199 -14.06 21.58 -20.43
C GLY A 199 -15.48 21.83 -20.92
N LYS A 200 -15.62 22.63 -22.00
CA LYS A 200 -16.90 22.91 -22.63
C LYS A 200 -17.41 21.71 -23.41
N LEU A 201 -18.72 21.51 -23.49
CA LEU A 201 -19.35 20.37 -24.19
C LEU A 201 -18.91 20.26 -25.66
N ASP A 202 -18.75 21.37 -26.35
CA ASP A 202 -18.34 21.36 -27.77
C ASP A 202 -16.87 20.89 -27.94
N GLN A 203 -15.98 21.25 -27.00
CA GLN A 203 -14.60 20.76 -26.95
C GLN A 203 -14.55 19.27 -26.64
N LEU A 204 -15.36 18.81 -25.67
CA LEU A 204 -15.49 17.40 -25.31
C LEU A 204 -16.02 16.58 -26.46
N MET A 205 -17.02 17.08 -27.23
CA MET A 205 -17.54 16.40 -28.40
C MET A 205 -16.48 16.22 -29.47
N LYS A 206 -15.69 17.26 -29.76
CA LYS A 206 -14.58 17.16 -30.70
C LYS A 206 -13.55 16.12 -30.24
N TRP A 207 -13.11 16.21 -29.00
CA TRP A 207 -12.15 15.28 -28.41
C TRP A 207 -12.64 13.82 -28.45
N TRP A 208 -13.92 13.60 -28.11
CA TRP A 208 -14.57 12.30 -28.14
C TRP A 208 -14.63 11.72 -29.55
N LYS A 209 -14.94 12.54 -30.53
CA LYS A 209 -14.95 12.13 -31.94
C LYS A 209 -13.55 11.75 -32.41
N ASP A 210 -12.58 12.63 -32.19
CA ASP A 210 -11.20 12.40 -32.63
C ASP A 210 -10.60 11.17 -31.94
N LEU A 211 -10.93 10.91 -30.67
CA LEU A 211 -10.52 9.73 -29.94
C LEU A 211 -11.13 8.43 -30.53
N LYS A 212 -12.40 8.46 -30.95
CA LYS A 212 -13.05 7.33 -31.65
C LYS A 212 -12.47 7.09 -33.05
N ASP A 213 -12.09 8.15 -33.74
CA ASP A 213 -11.60 8.06 -35.12
C ASP A 213 -10.13 7.61 -35.17
N HIS A 214 -9.28 8.11 -34.26
CA HIS A 214 -7.83 7.84 -34.26
C HIS A 214 -7.43 6.71 -33.32
N GLY A 215 -8.12 6.51 -32.21
CA GLY A 215 -7.81 5.48 -31.21
C GLY A 215 -7.60 4.08 -31.77
N PRO A 216 -8.46 3.59 -32.69
CA PRO A 216 -8.33 2.24 -33.26
C PRO A 216 -6.98 1.95 -33.91
N MET A 217 -6.30 2.95 -34.49
CA MET A 217 -4.97 2.79 -35.09
C MET A 217 -3.92 2.38 -34.04
N TYR A 218 -4.11 2.76 -32.78
CA TYR A 218 -3.26 2.42 -31.64
C TYR A 218 -3.76 1.20 -30.86
N GLY A 219 -4.95 0.65 -31.23
CA GLY A 219 -5.61 -0.40 -30.48
C GLY A 219 -6.35 0.12 -29.25
N TYR A 220 -6.69 1.41 -29.24
CA TYR A 220 -7.51 2.04 -28.21
C TYR A 220 -8.94 2.20 -28.71
N TYR A 221 -9.87 1.43 -28.16
CA TYR A 221 -11.27 1.40 -28.58
C TYR A 221 -12.17 1.97 -27.47
N PRO A 222 -12.51 3.28 -27.50
CA PRO A 222 -13.43 3.86 -26.54
C PRO A 222 -14.79 3.16 -26.57
N LYS A 223 -15.31 2.78 -25.40
CA LYS A 223 -16.61 2.07 -25.29
C LYS A 223 -17.72 3.00 -24.83
N PRO A 224 -18.63 3.47 -25.71
CA PRO A 224 -19.66 4.45 -25.35
C PRO A 224 -20.53 4.00 -24.17
N SER A 225 -20.93 2.71 -24.14
CA SER A 225 -21.81 2.17 -23.09
C SER A 225 -21.19 2.15 -21.69
N LYS A 226 -19.86 2.33 -21.58
CA LYS A 226 -19.12 2.42 -20.32
C LYS A 226 -18.52 3.80 -20.06
N THR A 227 -18.68 4.70 -21.02
CA THR A 227 -18.21 6.08 -20.93
C THR A 227 -19.25 6.92 -20.20
N TRP A 228 -18.80 7.77 -19.27
CA TRP A 228 -19.64 8.61 -18.44
C TRP A 228 -19.34 10.09 -18.65
N LEU A 229 -20.38 10.89 -18.83
CA LEU A 229 -20.32 12.34 -18.84
C LEU A 229 -20.89 12.88 -17.52
N ILE A 230 -20.03 13.45 -16.69
CA ILE A 230 -20.42 14.18 -15.48
C ILE A 230 -20.64 15.63 -15.91
N VAL A 231 -21.88 16.09 -15.92
CA VAL A 231 -22.25 17.41 -16.43
C VAL A 231 -22.82 18.28 -15.32
N LYS A 232 -22.47 19.56 -15.32
CA LYS A 232 -23.10 20.54 -14.43
C LYS A 232 -24.58 20.67 -14.77
N PRO A 233 -25.49 20.77 -13.78
CA PRO A 233 -26.94 20.67 -13.99
C PRO A 233 -27.50 21.57 -15.09
N GLU A 234 -26.99 22.80 -15.21
CA GLU A 234 -27.38 23.81 -16.17
C GLU A 234 -27.10 23.41 -17.63
N HIS A 235 -26.16 22.49 -17.86
CA HIS A 235 -25.78 22.04 -19.21
C HIS A 235 -26.34 20.64 -19.56
N ALA A 236 -27.15 20.03 -18.68
CA ALA A 236 -27.62 18.66 -18.85
C ALA A 236 -28.47 18.42 -20.11
N THR A 237 -29.26 19.39 -20.54
CA THR A 237 -30.10 19.27 -21.76
C THR A 237 -29.22 19.24 -23.01
N LYS A 238 -28.31 20.20 -23.15
CA LYS A 238 -27.33 20.26 -24.27
C LYS A 238 -26.45 19.01 -24.32
N ALA A 239 -26.06 18.50 -23.16
CA ALA A 239 -25.23 17.29 -23.07
C ALA A 239 -25.96 16.06 -23.66
N LYS A 240 -27.24 15.88 -23.37
CA LYS A 240 -28.06 14.76 -23.92
C LYS A 240 -28.18 14.80 -25.43
N GLU A 241 -28.25 15.99 -26.02
CA GLU A 241 -28.31 16.16 -27.47
C GLU A 241 -26.98 15.83 -28.15
N LEU A 242 -25.85 16.27 -27.53
CA LEU A 242 -24.50 16.07 -28.08
C LEU A 242 -23.95 14.66 -27.86
N PHE A 243 -24.29 14.00 -26.75
CA PHE A 243 -23.75 12.70 -26.37
C PHE A 243 -24.85 11.62 -26.20
N PRO A 244 -25.58 11.25 -27.27
CA PRO A 244 -26.71 10.34 -27.17
C PRO A 244 -26.32 8.89 -26.85
N ASP A 245 -25.08 8.50 -27.09
CA ASP A 245 -24.52 7.16 -26.92
C ASP A 245 -23.70 7.00 -25.62
N VAL A 246 -23.55 8.07 -24.81
CA VAL A 246 -22.75 8.13 -23.58
C VAL A 246 -23.69 8.20 -22.37
N GLN A 247 -23.28 7.60 -21.25
CA GLN A 247 -24.04 7.71 -20.00
C GLN A 247 -23.84 9.09 -19.38
N ILE A 248 -24.94 9.75 -18.97
CA ILE A 248 -24.91 11.12 -18.45
C ILE A 248 -25.38 11.15 -17.00
N THR A 249 -24.65 11.85 -16.15
CA THR A 249 -24.99 12.07 -14.76
C THR A 249 -24.71 13.52 -14.35
N THR A 250 -25.55 14.05 -13.45
CA THR A 250 -25.32 15.35 -12.78
C THR A 250 -24.79 15.18 -11.35
N LYS A 251 -24.84 13.95 -10.80
CA LYS A 251 -24.35 13.67 -9.45
C LYS A 251 -22.84 13.42 -9.41
N GLY A 252 -22.32 12.73 -10.38
CA GLY A 252 -20.93 12.32 -10.46
C GLY A 252 -20.75 10.84 -10.75
N HIS A 253 -19.50 10.41 -10.87
CA HIS A 253 -19.15 9.01 -11.14
C HIS A 253 -17.82 8.61 -10.51
N ARG A 254 -17.61 7.30 -10.38
CA ARG A 254 -16.35 6.72 -9.92
C ARG A 254 -15.24 6.94 -10.94
N TYR A 255 -14.07 7.40 -10.50
CA TYR A 255 -12.88 7.57 -11.32
C TYR A 255 -11.64 7.10 -10.58
N LEU A 256 -10.89 6.16 -11.15
CA LEU A 256 -9.65 5.58 -10.58
C LEU A 256 -9.79 5.15 -9.10
N GLY A 257 -10.95 4.61 -8.71
CA GLY A 257 -11.20 4.17 -7.34
C GLY A 257 -11.65 5.27 -6.35
N SER A 258 -11.69 6.53 -6.79
CA SER A 258 -12.28 7.67 -6.08
C SER A 258 -13.61 8.08 -6.71
N TYR A 259 -14.15 9.24 -6.34
CA TYR A 259 -15.39 9.78 -6.87
C TYR A 259 -15.23 11.26 -7.27
N ILE A 260 -15.72 11.60 -8.46
CA ILE A 260 -15.77 12.98 -8.98
C ILE A 260 -17.23 13.38 -9.13
N GLY A 261 -17.65 14.50 -8.56
CA GLY A 261 -19.02 14.99 -8.65
C GLY A 261 -19.44 15.86 -7.48
N THR A 262 -20.75 15.93 -7.24
CA THR A 262 -21.36 16.73 -6.17
C THR A 262 -21.15 16.13 -4.79
N GLU A 263 -21.31 16.94 -3.74
CA GLU A 263 -21.25 16.47 -2.35
C GLU A 263 -22.26 15.36 -2.05
N GLU A 264 -23.48 15.45 -2.61
CA GLU A 264 -24.49 14.40 -2.48
C GLU A 264 -24.03 13.09 -3.10
N GLY A 265 -23.44 13.14 -4.30
CA GLY A 265 -22.89 11.96 -4.97
C GLY A 265 -21.71 11.35 -4.21
N VAL A 266 -20.82 12.16 -3.67
CA VAL A 266 -19.72 11.72 -2.79
C VAL A 266 -20.30 10.99 -1.56
N LYS A 267 -21.30 11.56 -0.91
CA LYS A 267 -21.96 10.94 0.25
C LYS A 267 -22.56 9.57 -0.09
N GLU A 268 -23.31 9.46 -1.19
CA GLU A 268 -23.90 8.20 -1.64
C GLU A 268 -22.80 7.15 -1.94
N PHE A 269 -21.73 7.56 -2.62
CA PHE A 269 -20.59 6.71 -2.92
C PHE A 269 -19.92 6.20 -1.64
N ILE A 270 -19.59 7.09 -0.68
CA ILE A 270 -18.91 6.70 0.56
C ILE A 270 -19.77 5.78 1.42
N LEU A 271 -21.07 6.04 1.51
CA LEU A 271 -21.99 5.15 2.25
C LEU A 271 -22.00 3.74 1.63
N LYS A 272 -22.05 3.63 0.31
CA LYS A 272 -22.02 2.34 -0.39
C LYS A 272 -20.69 1.60 -0.18
N GLU A 273 -19.56 2.30 -0.32
CA GLU A 273 -18.24 1.71 -0.08
C GLU A 273 -18.07 1.29 1.40
N THR A 274 -18.59 2.09 2.34
CA THR A 274 -18.55 1.78 3.79
C THR A 274 -19.28 0.48 4.11
N GLU A 275 -20.43 0.20 3.50
CA GLU A 275 -21.11 -1.09 3.69
C GLU A 275 -20.28 -2.27 3.16
N SER A 276 -19.60 -2.11 2.03
CA SER A 276 -18.66 -3.13 1.52
C SER A 276 -17.48 -3.34 2.47
N TRP A 277 -16.86 -2.27 2.96
CA TRP A 277 -15.73 -2.36 3.89
C TRP A 277 -16.14 -2.95 5.25
N LYS A 278 -17.34 -2.65 5.71
CA LYS A 278 -17.92 -3.26 6.90
C LYS A 278 -18.09 -4.77 6.74
N ALA A 279 -18.57 -5.23 5.58
CA ALA A 279 -18.66 -6.67 5.29
C ALA A 279 -17.28 -7.35 5.34
N ASP A 280 -16.24 -6.72 4.77
CA ASP A 280 -14.87 -7.22 4.85
C ASP A 280 -14.38 -7.29 6.31
N ILE A 281 -14.66 -6.26 7.13
CA ILE A 281 -14.29 -6.24 8.56
C ILE A 281 -14.99 -7.38 9.31
N LEU A 282 -16.28 -7.59 9.09
CA LEU A 282 -17.03 -8.68 9.73
C LEU A 282 -16.48 -10.05 9.32
N GLY A 283 -16.06 -10.23 8.07
CA GLY A 283 -15.31 -11.42 7.64
C GLY A 283 -13.99 -11.61 8.41
N LEU A 284 -13.28 -10.52 8.72
CA LEU A 284 -12.08 -10.59 9.57
C LEU A 284 -12.40 -10.90 11.03
N VAL A 285 -13.56 -10.46 11.53
CA VAL A 285 -14.06 -10.82 12.87
C VAL A 285 -14.28 -12.34 12.98
N ASP A 286 -14.87 -12.95 11.96
CA ASP A 286 -15.05 -14.41 11.89
C ASP A 286 -13.70 -15.15 11.87
N ILE A 287 -12.72 -14.66 11.11
CA ILE A 287 -11.36 -15.19 11.10
C ILE A 287 -10.70 -15.03 12.47
N ALA A 288 -10.88 -13.88 13.14
CA ALA A 288 -10.29 -13.61 14.45
C ALA A 288 -10.78 -14.58 15.55
N ALA A 289 -11.96 -15.20 15.36
CA ALA A 289 -12.47 -16.21 16.25
C ALA A 289 -11.53 -17.42 16.41
N ASN A 290 -10.69 -17.72 15.41
CA ASN A 290 -9.72 -18.81 15.42
C ASN A 290 -8.28 -18.34 15.22
N GLU A 291 -8.05 -17.33 14.37
CA GLU A 291 -6.73 -16.85 13.92
C GLU A 291 -6.61 -15.32 14.09
N PRO A 292 -6.59 -14.81 15.33
CA PRO A 292 -6.65 -13.36 15.59
C PRO A 292 -5.41 -12.59 15.08
N GLN A 293 -4.22 -13.20 15.10
CA GLN A 293 -3.01 -12.58 14.53
C GLN A 293 -3.11 -12.43 13.01
N LEU A 294 -3.67 -13.43 12.32
CA LEU A 294 -3.89 -13.37 10.88
C LEU A 294 -4.92 -12.28 10.53
N ALA A 295 -6.04 -12.23 11.26
CA ALA A 295 -7.07 -11.21 11.08
C ALA A 295 -6.50 -9.79 11.29
N TYR A 296 -5.70 -9.59 12.34
CA TYR A 296 -5.00 -8.33 12.59
C TYR A 296 -4.07 -7.95 11.43
N SER A 297 -3.24 -8.90 10.96
CA SER A 297 -2.32 -8.66 9.85
C SER A 297 -3.05 -8.34 8.55
N ALA A 298 -4.11 -9.07 8.22
CA ALA A 298 -4.95 -8.83 7.06
C ALA A 298 -5.62 -7.45 7.11
N PHE A 299 -6.07 -7.02 8.31
CA PHE A 299 -6.60 -5.67 8.50
C PHE A 299 -5.54 -4.60 8.24
N ILE A 300 -4.36 -4.70 8.87
CA ILE A 300 -3.32 -3.66 8.79
C ILE A 300 -2.72 -3.55 7.38
N TYR A 301 -2.43 -4.68 6.73
CA TYR A 301 -1.75 -4.71 5.44
C TYR A 301 -2.67 -4.71 4.22
N GLY A 302 -3.94 -5.07 4.41
CA GLY A 302 -4.94 -5.20 3.35
C GLY A 302 -6.14 -4.27 3.52
N THR A 303 -7.10 -4.70 4.33
CA THR A 303 -8.45 -4.11 4.40
C THR A 303 -8.42 -2.61 4.71
N SER A 304 -7.61 -2.15 5.67
CA SER A 304 -7.50 -0.73 6.03
C SER A 304 -6.96 0.15 4.88
N LYS A 305 -6.25 -0.41 3.91
CA LYS A 305 -5.71 0.35 2.79
C LYS A 305 -6.78 0.78 1.78
N ARG A 306 -7.92 0.09 1.75
CA ARG A 306 -9.03 0.40 0.83
C ARG A 306 -9.62 1.78 1.12
N TRP A 307 -10.04 2.06 2.35
CA TRP A 307 -10.57 3.39 2.70
C TRP A 307 -9.48 4.45 2.85
N ASN A 308 -8.25 4.07 3.20
CA ASN A 308 -7.14 5.03 3.26
C ASN A 308 -6.91 5.69 1.89
N PHE A 309 -6.97 4.92 0.80
CA PHE A 309 -6.88 5.49 -0.55
C PHE A 309 -8.02 6.48 -0.83
N VAL A 310 -9.26 6.14 -0.45
CA VAL A 310 -10.42 7.02 -0.63
C VAL A 310 -10.30 8.27 0.23
N CYS A 311 -9.83 8.18 1.49
CA CYS A 311 -9.51 9.34 2.33
C CYS A 311 -8.48 10.27 1.68
N ARG A 312 -7.47 9.72 1.00
CA ARG A 312 -6.43 10.50 0.32
C ARG A 312 -6.92 11.20 -0.94
N THR A 313 -7.98 10.73 -1.55
CA THR A 313 -8.43 11.17 -2.88
C THR A 313 -9.80 11.85 -2.89
N THR A 314 -10.53 11.82 -1.78
CA THR A 314 -11.88 12.40 -1.68
C THR A 314 -11.98 13.30 -0.44
N PRO A 315 -12.25 14.61 -0.60
CA PRO A 315 -12.37 15.56 0.52
C PRO A 315 -13.71 15.42 1.27
N GLY A 316 -13.76 15.90 2.50
CA GLY A 316 -15.00 16.11 3.26
C GLY A 316 -15.75 14.84 3.68
N ILE A 317 -15.04 13.69 3.78
CA ILE A 317 -15.69 12.39 4.02
C ILE A 317 -15.69 11.93 5.49
N SER A 318 -15.04 12.66 6.39
CA SER A 318 -14.86 12.27 7.80
C SER A 318 -16.16 11.83 8.47
N ASP A 319 -17.22 12.61 8.30
CA ASP A 319 -18.52 12.32 8.93
C ASP A 319 -19.21 11.08 8.36
N HIS A 320 -18.94 10.73 7.13
CA HIS A 320 -19.53 9.57 6.45
C HIS A 320 -18.83 8.25 6.82
N LEU A 321 -17.66 8.30 7.46
CA LEU A 321 -16.91 7.13 7.94
C LEU A 321 -17.28 6.68 9.35
N LYS A 322 -18.20 7.35 10.04
CA LYS A 322 -18.58 7.02 11.42
C LYS A 322 -19.08 5.59 11.62
N LEU A 323 -19.82 5.07 10.62
CA LEU A 323 -20.28 3.68 10.66
C LEU A 323 -19.13 2.68 10.56
N LEU A 324 -18.12 2.99 9.74
CA LEU A 324 -16.91 2.18 9.63
C LEU A 324 -16.12 2.18 10.93
N GLU A 325 -15.92 3.36 11.52
CA GLU A 325 -15.25 3.50 12.81
C GLU A 325 -15.97 2.73 13.91
N TYR A 326 -17.31 2.78 13.93
CA TYR A 326 -18.12 1.99 14.85
C TYR A 326 -17.85 0.49 14.72
N CYS A 327 -17.83 -0.04 13.49
CA CYS A 327 -17.55 -1.46 13.25
C CYS A 327 -16.12 -1.86 13.68
N VAL A 328 -15.13 -0.99 13.42
CA VAL A 328 -13.74 -1.23 13.89
C VAL A 328 -13.69 -1.26 15.42
N LYS A 329 -14.37 -0.33 16.09
CA LYS A 329 -14.36 -0.17 17.53
C LYS A 329 -15.11 -1.29 18.26
N GLU A 330 -16.33 -1.59 17.82
CA GLU A 330 -17.25 -2.46 18.57
C GLU A 330 -17.18 -3.93 18.14
N ASP A 331 -16.76 -4.21 16.89
CA ASP A 331 -16.71 -5.57 16.38
C ASP A 331 -15.26 -6.07 16.25
N PHE A 332 -14.40 -5.36 15.49
CA PHE A 332 -13.07 -5.86 15.13
C PHE A 332 -12.08 -5.87 16.30
N ILE A 333 -11.92 -4.76 17.02
CA ILE A 333 -10.95 -4.67 18.13
C ILE A 333 -11.29 -5.65 19.24
N PRO A 334 -12.55 -5.78 19.70
CA PRO A 334 -12.91 -6.82 20.65
C PRO A 334 -12.60 -8.24 20.17
N ALA A 335 -12.87 -8.54 18.90
CA ALA A 335 -12.62 -9.85 18.32
C ALA A 335 -11.13 -10.24 18.33
N ILE A 336 -10.23 -9.35 17.90
CA ILE A 336 -8.78 -9.61 17.92
C ILE A 336 -8.19 -9.66 19.33
N MET A 337 -8.87 -9.10 20.32
CA MET A 337 -8.49 -9.14 21.74
C MET A 337 -9.13 -10.29 22.52
N GLY A 338 -10.04 -11.04 21.92
CA GLY A 338 -10.81 -12.10 22.60
C GLY A 338 -11.68 -11.57 23.73
N LYS A 339 -12.27 -10.39 23.56
CA LYS A 339 -13.10 -9.69 24.54
C LYS A 339 -14.50 -9.43 23.97
N GLY A 340 -15.52 -9.41 24.80
CA GLY A 340 -16.86 -8.98 24.41
C GLY A 340 -17.00 -7.47 24.31
N PHE A 341 -16.12 -6.73 24.99
CA PHE A 341 -16.10 -5.27 25.03
C PHE A 341 -14.68 -4.76 25.29
N VAL A 342 -14.35 -3.63 24.69
CA VAL A 342 -13.07 -2.94 24.89
C VAL A 342 -13.34 -1.49 25.26
N PRO A 343 -12.75 -0.96 26.37
CA PRO A 343 -12.96 0.42 26.79
C PRO A 343 -12.52 1.44 25.74
N ASP A 344 -13.20 2.60 25.69
CA ASP A 344 -12.87 3.71 24.77
C ASP A 344 -11.41 4.15 24.86
N GLN A 345 -10.82 4.12 26.04
CA GLN A 345 -9.42 4.43 26.24
C GLN A 345 -8.50 3.50 25.43
N ILE A 346 -8.82 2.21 25.39
CA ILE A 346 -8.04 1.24 24.61
C ILE A 346 -8.23 1.49 23.11
N ARG A 347 -9.45 1.84 22.64
CA ARG A 347 -9.68 2.25 21.25
C ARG A 347 -8.80 3.45 20.86
N LYS A 348 -8.75 4.48 21.71
CA LYS A 348 -7.90 5.65 21.51
C LYS A 348 -6.40 5.25 21.44
N ILE A 349 -5.93 4.41 22.36
CA ILE A 349 -4.54 3.93 22.34
C ILE A 349 -4.28 3.08 21.09
N ALA A 350 -5.17 2.18 20.71
CA ALA A 350 -5.06 1.31 19.53
C ALA A 350 -4.92 2.11 18.22
N SER A 351 -5.47 3.35 18.18
CA SER A 351 -5.35 4.23 17.01
C SER A 351 -3.95 4.79 16.78
N LEU A 352 -3.12 4.83 17.82
CA LEU A 352 -1.73 5.27 17.68
C LEU A 352 -0.89 4.26 16.86
N PRO A 353 0.17 4.71 16.19
CA PRO A 353 1.17 3.82 15.62
C PRO A 353 1.74 2.84 16.65
N ALA A 354 2.06 1.62 16.23
CA ALA A 354 2.62 0.59 17.13
C ALA A 354 3.88 1.07 17.86
N ARG A 355 4.74 1.84 17.19
CA ARG A 355 5.94 2.47 17.79
C ARG A 355 5.64 3.53 18.86
N MET A 356 4.39 3.98 18.97
CA MET A 356 3.91 4.92 19.99
C MET A 356 3.02 4.24 21.04
N GLY A 357 3.03 2.91 21.11
CA GLY A 357 2.28 2.10 22.06
C GLY A 357 0.92 1.63 21.54
N GLY A 358 0.49 2.02 20.33
CA GLY A 358 -0.78 1.63 19.73
C GLY A 358 -0.77 0.29 18.98
N LEU A 359 -1.80 0.07 18.17
CA LEU A 359 -1.97 -1.08 17.27
C LEU A 359 -1.91 -0.69 15.78
N SER A 360 -1.57 0.54 15.45
CA SER A 360 -1.64 1.06 14.07
C SER A 360 -3.01 0.88 13.40
N ILE A 361 -4.10 0.95 14.17
CA ILE A 361 -5.49 0.94 13.71
C ILE A 361 -6.03 2.37 13.80
N PRO A 362 -5.69 3.29 12.88
CA PRO A 362 -6.08 4.69 12.99
C PRO A 362 -7.59 4.84 12.99
N ASP A 363 -8.09 5.85 13.70
CA ASP A 363 -9.46 6.29 13.57
C ASP A 363 -9.62 7.00 12.23
N CYS A 364 -10.37 6.40 11.31
CA CYS A 364 -10.53 6.91 9.96
C CYS A 364 -11.29 8.25 9.92
N THR A 365 -12.16 8.52 10.89
CA THR A 365 -12.88 9.80 10.96
C THR A 365 -11.97 10.95 11.33
N SER A 366 -11.01 10.72 12.23
CA SER A 366 -10.07 11.74 12.69
C SER A 366 -8.90 11.97 11.74
N THR A 367 -8.58 10.99 10.87
CA THR A 367 -7.41 11.06 9.99
C THR A 367 -7.74 11.40 8.54
N ALA A 368 -9.00 11.34 8.11
CA ALA A 368 -9.40 11.50 6.71
C ALA A 368 -8.91 12.83 6.10
N GLU A 369 -9.18 13.96 6.75
CA GLU A 369 -8.79 15.28 6.24
C GLU A 369 -7.26 15.47 6.17
N MET A 370 -6.55 14.94 7.16
CA MET A 370 -5.08 14.94 7.15
C MET A 370 -4.53 14.11 5.99
N GLU A 371 -5.08 12.92 5.74
CA GLU A 371 -4.64 12.07 4.63
C GLU A 371 -4.93 12.71 3.27
N TYR A 372 -6.09 13.38 3.11
CA TYR A 372 -6.42 14.15 1.91
C TYR A 372 -5.43 15.30 1.67
N SER A 373 -5.26 16.16 2.67
CA SER A 373 -4.34 17.30 2.60
C SER A 373 -2.91 16.86 2.28
N ASN A 374 -2.43 15.80 2.92
CA ASN A 374 -1.11 15.23 2.67
C ASN A 374 -0.98 14.67 1.23
N SER A 375 -2.02 14.05 0.68
CA SER A 375 -2.03 13.55 -0.70
C SER A 375 -1.98 14.70 -1.72
N VAL A 376 -2.80 15.72 -1.53
CA VAL A 376 -2.80 16.94 -2.38
C VAL A 376 -1.41 17.58 -2.39
N ASN A 377 -0.81 17.75 -1.21
CA ASN A 377 0.53 18.33 -1.10
C ASN A 377 1.60 17.45 -1.76
N ALA A 378 1.58 16.14 -1.50
CA ALA A 378 2.57 15.21 -2.05
C ALA A 378 2.55 15.14 -3.59
N THR A 379 1.39 15.39 -4.21
CA THR A 379 1.21 15.32 -5.67
C THR A 379 1.18 16.69 -6.36
N LYS A 380 1.35 17.78 -5.61
CA LYS A 380 1.11 19.16 -6.07
C LYS A 380 1.81 19.49 -7.38
N GLN A 381 3.12 19.18 -7.51
CA GLN A 381 3.87 19.50 -8.73
C GLN A 381 3.27 18.80 -9.96
N LEU A 382 2.96 17.51 -9.83
CA LEU A 382 2.42 16.71 -10.93
C LEU A 382 0.97 17.12 -11.26
N THR A 383 0.14 17.30 -10.22
CA THR A 383 -1.24 17.78 -10.37
C THR A 383 -1.30 19.11 -11.12
N GLU A 384 -0.41 20.05 -10.79
CA GLU A 384 -0.35 21.33 -11.48
C GLU A 384 0.09 21.19 -12.93
N ALA A 385 1.11 20.39 -13.20
CA ALA A 385 1.58 20.17 -14.58
C ALA A 385 0.47 19.56 -15.46
N VAL A 386 -0.30 18.61 -14.92
CA VAL A 386 -1.46 18.02 -15.60
C VAL A 386 -2.56 19.07 -15.80
N PHE A 387 -2.88 19.84 -14.77
CA PHE A 387 -3.93 20.86 -14.83
C PHE A 387 -3.63 21.94 -15.85
N GLN A 388 -2.37 22.35 -15.98
CA GLN A 388 -1.89 23.33 -16.97
C GLN A 388 -1.67 22.72 -18.36
N GLN A 389 -1.88 21.41 -18.51
CA GLN A 389 -1.70 20.67 -19.77
C GLN A 389 -0.28 20.79 -20.35
N TYR A 390 0.75 20.80 -19.50
CA TYR A 390 2.14 20.80 -19.97
C TYR A 390 2.43 19.56 -20.81
N THR A 391 3.25 19.71 -21.83
CA THR A 391 3.67 18.60 -22.71
C THR A 391 4.89 17.87 -22.19
N THR A 392 5.65 18.51 -21.32
CA THR A 392 6.84 17.98 -20.68
C THR A 392 6.78 18.26 -19.18
N PHE A 393 7.37 17.39 -18.41
CA PHE A 393 7.40 17.53 -16.95
C PHE A 393 8.76 17.07 -16.41
N GLN A 394 9.38 17.94 -15.66
CA GLN A 394 10.57 17.63 -14.90
C GLN A 394 10.26 17.86 -13.42
N LEU A 395 10.31 16.79 -12.65
CA LEU A 395 10.12 16.87 -11.20
C LEU A 395 11.27 17.65 -10.57
N ASN A 396 10.95 18.67 -9.81
CA ASN A 396 11.94 19.30 -8.94
C ASN A 396 12.15 18.39 -7.72
N GLU A 397 13.23 17.61 -7.74
CA GLU A 397 13.49 16.58 -6.72
C GLU A 397 13.75 17.17 -5.33
N GLU A 398 14.43 18.32 -5.22
CA GLU A 398 14.66 19.00 -3.94
C GLU A 398 13.33 19.42 -3.32
N LEU A 399 12.52 20.16 -4.07
CA LEU A 399 11.19 20.58 -3.64
C LEU A 399 10.32 19.36 -3.28
N GLN A 400 10.40 18.26 -4.03
CA GLN A 400 9.63 17.06 -3.75
C GLN A 400 10.08 16.37 -2.45
N GLN A 401 11.39 16.33 -2.18
CA GLN A 401 11.92 15.82 -0.92
C GLN A 401 11.48 16.67 0.27
N ASP A 402 11.48 17.99 0.13
CA ASP A 402 10.99 18.92 1.15
C ASP A 402 9.51 18.69 1.43
N ILE A 403 8.67 18.62 0.39
CA ILE A 403 7.24 18.32 0.52
C ILE A 403 7.01 16.99 1.23
N ILE A 404 7.70 15.93 0.82
CA ILE A 404 7.58 14.61 1.46
C ILE A 404 8.02 14.66 2.92
N SER A 405 9.07 15.43 3.23
CA SER A 405 9.53 15.63 4.61
C SER A 405 8.48 16.36 5.46
N GLU A 406 7.86 17.41 4.92
CA GLU A 406 6.77 18.15 5.57
C GLU A 406 5.54 17.27 5.80
N VAL A 407 5.13 16.47 4.81
CA VAL A 407 4.02 15.50 4.94
C VAL A 407 4.30 14.49 6.05
N LYS A 408 5.52 13.95 6.12
CA LYS A 408 5.93 13.04 7.21
C LYS A 408 5.89 13.73 8.56
N LYS A 409 6.39 14.96 8.63
CA LYS A 409 6.40 15.79 9.86
C LYS A 409 4.97 16.09 10.31
N HIS A 410 4.10 16.52 9.43
CA HIS A 410 2.69 16.80 9.71
C HIS A 410 1.98 15.56 10.30
N LYS A 411 2.20 14.39 9.69
CA LYS A 411 1.65 13.12 10.18
C LYS A 411 2.22 12.73 11.56
N GLU A 412 3.51 12.92 11.76
CA GLU A 412 4.18 12.67 13.03
C GLU A 412 3.67 13.60 14.15
N GLU A 413 3.50 14.88 13.84
CA GLU A 413 2.96 15.88 14.78
C GLU A 413 1.51 15.58 15.15
N HIS A 414 0.68 15.17 14.19
CA HIS A 414 -0.68 14.71 14.45
C HIS A 414 -0.70 13.58 15.49
N TYR A 415 0.09 12.52 15.28
CA TYR A 415 0.14 11.39 16.23
C TYR A 415 0.79 11.76 17.57
N LYS A 416 1.76 12.66 17.59
CA LYS A 416 2.32 13.19 18.85
C LYS A 416 1.28 13.98 19.65
N HIS A 417 0.49 14.79 18.97
CA HIS A 417 -0.59 15.54 19.60
C HIS A 417 -1.65 14.58 20.17
N GLN A 418 -2.10 13.62 19.36
CA GLN A 418 -3.05 12.60 19.76
C GLN A 418 -2.55 11.80 20.98
N ARG A 419 -1.27 11.35 20.93
CA ARG A 419 -0.64 10.66 22.06
C ARG A 419 -0.63 11.52 23.31
N LYS A 420 -0.27 12.79 23.20
CA LYS A 420 -0.28 13.72 24.35
C LYS A 420 -1.67 13.85 24.97
N THR A 421 -2.71 13.96 24.16
CA THR A 421 -4.11 14.01 24.63
C THR A 421 -4.46 12.73 25.38
N ILE A 422 -4.17 11.56 24.79
CA ILE A 422 -4.42 10.25 25.44
C ILE A 422 -3.66 10.14 26.77
N MET A 423 -2.38 10.52 26.81
CA MET A 423 -1.57 10.46 28.02
C MET A 423 -2.16 11.30 29.17
N ASN A 424 -2.80 12.41 28.87
CA ASN A 424 -3.46 13.25 29.88
C ASN A 424 -4.79 12.64 30.41
N GLU A 425 -5.43 11.76 29.65
CA GLU A 425 -6.71 11.15 29.98
C GLU A 425 -6.59 9.79 30.70
N VAL A 426 -5.41 9.15 30.63
CA VAL A 426 -5.21 7.81 31.18
C VAL A 426 -4.50 7.83 32.55
N PRO A 427 -4.74 6.81 33.41
CA PRO A 427 -4.05 6.70 34.71
C PRO A 427 -2.51 6.58 34.57
N PRO A 428 -1.73 6.98 35.60
CA PRO A 428 -0.26 6.91 35.58
C PRO A 428 0.30 5.53 35.25
N SER A 429 -0.35 4.44 35.66
CA SER A 429 0.04 3.07 35.33
C SER A 429 -0.08 2.80 33.82
N THR A 430 -1.13 3.29 33.17
CA THR A 430 -1.32 3.18 31.71
C THR A 430 -0.35 4.10 30.97
N GLN A 431 -0.07 5.30 31.48
CA GLN A 431 0.97 6.17 30.91
C GLN A 431 2.30 5.46 30.85
N ARG A 432 2.73 4.89 32.01
CA ARG A 432 3.98 4.12 32.08
C ARG A 432 3.99 2.95 31.10
N GLN A 433 2.87 2.25 30.96
CA GLN A 433 2.76 1.15 30.00
C GLN A 433 2.94 1.64 28.55
N ILE A 434 2.30 2.73 28.15
CA ILE A 434 2.45 3.33 26.82
C ILE A 434 3.91 3.75 26.55
N GLU A 435 4.61 4.29 27.56
CA GLU A 435 6.02 4.64 27.46
C GLU A 435 6.89 3.41 27.15
N LEU A 436 6.73 2.33 27.93
CA LEU A 436 7.44 1.07 27.73
C LEU A 436 7.17 0.44 26.36
N LEU A 437 5.91 0.46 25.91
CA LEU A 437 5.51 -0.04 24.59
C LEU A 437 6.06 0.81 23.44
N SER A 438 6.49 2.04 23.72
CA SER A 438 7.10 2.94 22.74
C SER A 438 8.63 2.77 22.66
N GLU A 439 9.26 1.97 23.51
CA GLU A 439 10.68 1.65 23.42
C GLU A 439 11.01 0.92 22.12
N LYS A 440 12.24 1.13 21.63
CA LYS A 440 12.71 0.52 20.39
C LYS A 440 12.60 -1.01 20.45
N GLY A 441 11.88 -1.61 19.52
CA GLY A 441 11.71 -3.06 19.43
C GLY A 441 10.51 -3.61 20.20
N ALA A 442 9.95 -2.91 21.19
CA ALA A 442 8.84 -3.41 22.04
C ALA A 442 7.57 -3.80 21.25
N SER A 443 7.38 -3.22 20.08
CA SER A 443 6.17 -3.41 19.24
C SER A 443 6.46 -4.11 17.91
N ILE A 444 7.68 -4.62 17.68
CA ILE A 444 8.07 -5.19 16.38
C ILE A 444 7.26 -6.44 16.02
N TRP A 445 6.86 -7.23 17.00
CA TRP A 445 6.06 -8.44 16.81
C TRP A 445 4.68 -8.16 16.18
N LEU A 446 4.12 -6.95 16.36
CA LEU A 446 2.87 -6.51 15.72
C LEU A 446 3.05 -6.25 14.21
N SER A 447 4.25 -5.89 13.78
CA SER A 447 4.56 -5.64 12.36
C SER A 447 5.14 -6.86 11.64
N THR A 448 5.36 -7.95 12.35
CA THR A 448 5.87 -9.20 11.79
C THR A 448 4.72 -10.00 11.16
N LEU A 449 4.89 -10.39 9.89
CA LEU A 449 3.91 -11.25 9.22
C LEU A 449 3.88 -12.64 9.87
N PRO A 450 2.69 -13.22 10.10
CA PRO A 450 2.53 -14.52 10.74
C PRO A 450 2.88 -15.67 9.75
N LEU A 451 4.17 -15.81 9.45
CA LEU A 451 4.68 -16.85 8.54
C LEU A 451 4.92 -18.15 9.30
N LYS A 452 4.11 -19.15 9.05
CA LYS A 452 4.20 -20.48 9.71
C LYS A 452 5.56 -21.14 9.45
N ALA A 453 6.10 -21.02 8.25
CA ALA A 453 7.40 -21.59 7.89
C ALA A 453 8.57 -20.98 8.68
N CYS A 454 8.40 -19.77 9.22
CA CYS A 454 9.39 -19.05 10.02
C CYS A 454 9.12 -19.15 11.54
N GLY A 455 8.06 -19.83 11.96
CA GLY A 455 7.69 -19.91 13.38
C GLY A 455 7.13 -18.58 13.96
N TYR A 456 6.67 -17.65 13.13
CA TYR A 456 6.19 -16.33 13.57
C TYR A 456 4.69 -16.29 13.88
N VAL A 457 4.05 -17.44 13.98
CA VAL A 457 2.62 -17.55 14.28
C VAL A 457 2.43 -17.77 15.78
N LEU A 458 1.74 -16.84 16.41
CA LEU A 458 1.21 -17.00 17.76
C LEU A 458 -0.12 -17.77 17.66
N ASN A 459 -0.35 -18.71 18.56
CA ASN A 459 -1.67 -19.33 18.63
C ASN A 459 -2.70 -18.31 19.15
N LYS A 460 -3.98 -18.67 19.04
CA LYS A 460 -5.10 -17.79 19.42
C LYS A 460 -4.95 -17.23 20.83
N GLN A 461 -4.65 -18.10 21.81
CA GLN A 461 -4.56 -17.69 23.21
C GLN A 461 -3.33 -16.83 23.47
N GLU A 462 -2.20 -17.17 22.88
CA GLU A 462 -0.97 -16.38 22.97
C GLU A 462 -1.18 -14.96 22.45
N PHE A 463 -1.87 -14.80 21.31
CA PHE A 463 -2.13 -13.48 20.75
C PHE A 463 -3.08 -12.66 21.64
N PHE A 464 -4.15 -13.28 22.15
CA PHE A 464 -5.09 -12.61 23.07
C PHE A 464 -4.40 -12.20 24.38
N ASP A 465 -3.56 -13.06 24.93
CA ASP A 465 -2.83 -12.78 26.15
C ASP A 465 -1.76 -11.70 25.94
N ALA A 466 -1.05 -11.73 24.79
CA ALA A 466 -0.09 -10.69 24.42
C ALA A 466 -0.73 -9.30 24.32
N LEU A 467 -1.92 -9.18 23.68
CA LEU A 467 -2.66 -7.93 23.62
C LEU A 467 -3.23 -7.52 24.98
N SER A 468 -3.70 -8.49 25.78
CA SER A 468 -4.19 -8.22 27.14
C SER A 468 -3.07 -7.71 28.05
N LEU A 469 -1.88 -8.31 27.99
CA LEU A 469 -0.69 -7.85 28.70
C LEU A 469 -0.26 -6.46 28.25
N ARG A 470 -0.30 -6.22 26.94
CA ARG A 470 0.06 -4.94 26.34
C ARG A 470 -0.71 -3.76 26.94
N TYR A 471 -1.99 -3.96 27.28
CA TYR A 471 -2.88 -2.91 27.74
C TYR A 471 -3.38 -3.11 29.17
N ASN A 472 -2.72 -3.93 29.97
CA ASN A 472 -3.11 -4.25 31.35
C ASN A 472 -4.57 -4.74 31.49
N LEU A 473 -5.05 -5.48 30.47
CA LEU A 473 -6.37 -6.08 30.51
C LEU A 473 -6.34 -7.44 31.22
N THR A 474 -7.50 -7.85 31.75
CA THR A 474 -7.64 -9.16 32.40
C THR A 474 -7.38 -10.28 31.39
N LEU A 475 -6.53 -11.25 31.72
CA LEU A 475 -6.32 -12.43 30.90
C LEU A 475 -7.53 -13.35 30.92
N SER A 476 -7.79 -14.03 29.80
CA SER A 476 -8.98 -14.87 29.60
C SER A 476 -8.93 -16.23 30.27
N THR A 477 -7.79 -16.62 30.85
CA THR A 477 -7.63 -17.95 31.48
C THR A 477 -8.42 -18.06 32.79
N ALA A 478 -9.54 -18.74 32.72
CA ALA A 478 -10.55 -18.85 33.76
C ALA A 478 -10.16 -19.69 35.01
N ASN A 479 -8.99 -20.36 35.04
CA ASN A 479 -8.62 -21.31 36.09
C ASN A 479 -7.37 -20.87 36.90
N ARG A 480 -7.26 -19.58 37.22
CA ARG A 480 -6.18 -19.16 38.12
C ARG A 480 -6.62 -19.25 39.58
N SER A 481 -5.80 -19.90 40.40
CA SER A 481 -5.92 -19.76 41.84
C SER A 481 -5.87 -18.30 42.21
N SER A 482 -6.76 -17.84 43.07
CA SER A 482 -6.78 -16.46 43.58
C SER A 482 -5.50 -16.12 44.38
N LEU A 483 -4.81 -17.14 44.87
CA LEU A 483 -3.58 -17.03 45.64
C LEU A 483 -2.43 -17.73 44.92
N CYS A 484 -1.27 -17.11 44.95
CA CYS A 484 -0.01 -17.71 44.56
C CYS A 484 0.45 -18.71 45.63
N VAL A 485 1.35 -19.62 45.29
CA VAL A 485 1.99 -20.56 46.24
C VAL A 485 2.75 -19.84 47.38
N CYS A 486 3.08 -18.58 47.23
CA CYS A 486 3.68 -17.76 48.30
C CYS A 486 2.65 -17.13 49.25
N GLY A 487 1.34 -17.33 49.04
CA GLY A 487 0.24 -16.78 49.81
C GLY A 487 -0.28 -15.41 49.39
N GLU A 488 0.42 -14.72 48.48
CA GLU A 488 0.02 -13.42 47.95
C GLU A 488 -1.09 -13.53 46.90
N GLN A 489 -1.85 -12.45 46.70
CA GLN A 489 -2.87 -12.38 45.67
C GLN A 489 -2.27 -12.56 44.28
N ASN A 490 -2.82 -13.50 43.51
CA ASN A 490 -2.28 -13.89 42.22
C ASN A 490 -2.73 -12.93 41.11
N HIS A 491 -1.94 -11.91 40.85
CA HIS A 491 -2.09 -11.01 39.71
C HIS A 491 -0.86 -11.08 38.80
N ILE A 492 -0.96 -10.58 37.58
CA ILE A 492 0.05 -10.82 36.54
C ILE A 492 1.45 -10.32 36.92
N ASN A 493 1.54 -9.13 37.50
CA ASN A 493 2.82 -8.56 37.93
C ASN A 493 3.45 -9.40 39.04
N HIS A 494 2.63 -9.89 40.00
CA HIS A 494 3.11 -10.79 41.05
C HIS A 494 3.61 -12.12 40.42
N THR A 495 2.81 -12.72 39.54
CA THR A 495 3.18 -13.98 38.85
C THR A 495 4.53 -13.86 38.14
N LEU A 496 4.79 -12.74 37.45
CA LEU A 496 6.04 -12.50 36.72
C LEU A 496 7.24 -12.18 37.63
N THR A 497 7.02 -11.78 38.87
CA THR A 497 8.08 -11.38 39.81
C THR A 497 8.25 -12.28 41.04
N CYS A 498 7.33 -13.23 41.23
CA CYS A 498 7.35 -14.14 42.39
C CYS A 498 8.52 -15.11 42.33
N LYS A 499 9.42 -14.99 43.34
CA LYS A 499 10.62 -15.84 43.45
C LYS A 499 10.28 -17.28 43.87
N ILE A 500 9.14 -17.49 44.57
CA ILE A 500 8.75 -18.82 45.11
C ILE A 500 8.06 -19.64 44.04
N GLY A 501 7.24 -19.02 43.17
CA GLY A 501 6.51 -19.69 42.11
C GLY A 501 7.37 -20.18 40.92
N GLY A 502 8.65 -19.81 40.89
CA GLY A 502 9.57 -20.27 39.83
C GLY A 502 9.45 -19.58 38.46
N TYR A 503 8.49 -18.71 38.28
CA TYR A 503 8.26 -18.04 36.97
C TYR A 503 9.40 -17.14 36.56
N VAL A 504 10.13 -16.54 37.51
CA VAL A 504 11.33 -15.73 37.22
C VAL A 504 12.38 -16.56 36.53
N SER A 505 12.69 -17.76 37.07
CA SER A 505 13.69 -18.68 36.51
C SER A 505 13.22 -19.29 35.19
N LEU A 506 11.94 -19.68 35.08
CA LEU A 506 11.38 -20.20 33.83
C LEU A 506 11.45 -19.18 32.69
N ARG A 507 11.09 -17.92 32.98
CA ARG A 507 11.17 -16.84 32.00
C ARG A 507 12.61 -16.54 31.57
N HIS A 508 13.52 -16.50 32.55
CA HIS A 508 14.94 -16.32 32.29
C HIS A 508 15.48 -17.43 31.38
N ASN A 509 15.24 -18.69 31.76
CA ASN A 509 15.73 -19.84 31.00
C ASN A 509 15.15 -19.87 29.58
N SER A 510 13.85 -19.60 29.40
CA SER A 510 13.22 -19.54 28.08
C SER A 510 13.88 -18.47 27.19
N LEU A 511 14.18 -17.28 27.70
CA LEU A 511 14.88 -16.24 26.95
C LEU A 511 16.32 -16.61 26.62
N ARG A 512 17.05 -17.17 27.62
CA ARG A 512 18.42 -17.67 27.42
C ARG A 512 18.46 -18.69 26.29
N ASP A 513 17.58 -19.69 26.34
CA ASP A 513 17.56 -20.81 25.39
C ASP A 513 17.18 -20.31 23.98
N THR A 514 16.20 -19.39 23.86
CA THR A 514 15.84 -18.74 22.58
C THR A 514 17.02 -17.94 22.00
N ILE A 515 17.72 -17.16 22.84
CA ILE A 515 18.90 -16.42 22.39
C ILE A 515 20.02 -17.36 21.94
N ALA A 516 20.25 -18.44 22.69
CA ALA A 516 21.24 -19.44 22.32
C ALA A 516 20.90 -20.10 20.97
N GLU A 517 19.65 -20.49 20.74
CA GLU A 517 19.17 -21.03 19.45
C GLU A 517 19.40 -20.04 18.31
N LEU A 518 19.03 -18.78 18.47
CA LEU A 518 19.29 -17.74 17.47
C LEU A 518 20.79 -17.58 17.18
N LEU A 519 21.64 -17.63 18.20
CA LEU A 519 23.09 -17.53 18.01
C LEU A 519 23.65 -18.73 17.23
N THR A 520 23.07 -19.92 17.32
CA THR A 520 23.53 -21.09 16.53
C THR A 520 23.40 -20.86 15.02
N THR A 521 22.51 -19.96 14.58
CA THR A 521 22.34 -19.64 13.15
C THR A 521 23.49 -18.83 12.56
N VAL A 522 24.23 -18.09 13.37
CA VAL A 522 25.28 -17.14 12.93
C VAL A 522 26.64 -17.34 13.64
N CYS A 523 26.66 -18.01 14.77
CA CYS A 523 27.85 -18.26 15.59
C CYS A 523 28.21 -19.75 15.64
N LYS A 524 29.43 -20.04 16.11
CA LYS A 524 29.93 -21.39 16.33
C LYS A 524 30.06 -21.66 17.83
N ASP A 525 30.04 -22.96 18.20
CA ASP A 525 30.29 -23.43 19.58
C ASP A 525 29.44 -22.65 20.60
N VAL A 526 28.12 -22.56 20.34
CA VAL A 526 27.19 -21.93 21.28
C VAL A 526 26.90 -22.88 22.42
N GLU A 527 27.12 -22.43 23.64
CA GLU A 527 26.88 -23.20 24.86
C GLU A 527 26.00 -22.39 25.82
N THR A 528 25.06 -23.06 26.47
CA THR A 528 24.26 -22.50 27.57
C THR A 528 24.93 -22.84 28.90
N GLU A 529 24.93 -21.90 29.84
CA GLU A 529 25.56 -22.02 31.17
C GLU A 529 27.04 -22.47 31.13
N PRO A 530 27.86 -21.88 30.24
CA PRO A 530 29.26 -22.22 30.15
C PRO A 530 29.97 -21.98 31.50
N GLN A 531 30.78 -22.95 31.94
CA GLN A 531 31.58 -22.80 33.12
C GLN A 531 32.74 -21.84 32.83
N LEU A 532 32.89 -20.80 33.66
CA LEU A 532 34.02 -19.88 33.55
C LEU A 532 35.29 -20.57 34.05
N LEU A 533 36.36 -20.43 33.30
CA LEU A 533 37.67 -20.91 33.74
C LEU A 533 38.08 -20.19 35.04
N PRO A 534 38.65 -20.89 36.00
CA PRO A 534 39.07 -20.29 37.26
C PRO A 534 40.14 -19.22 36.99
N VAL A 535 39.89 -18.01 37.48
CA VAL A 535 40.86 -16.90 37.40
C VAL A 535 42.02 -17.22 38.36
N PRO A 536 43.30 -17.13 37.94
CA PRO A 536 44.44 -17.34 38.82
C PRO A 536 44.32 -16.50 40.10
N HIS A 537 44.77 -17.06 41.24
CA HIS A 537 44.66 -16.42 42.55
C HIS A 537 45.23 -14.99 42.61
N THR A 538 46.18 -14.67 41.73
CA THR A 538 46.82 -13.35 41.60
C THR A 538 45.94 -12.26 41.00
N LEU A 539 44.80 -12.62 40.36
CA LEU A 539 43.87 -11.70 39.71
C LEU A 539 42.48 -11.65 40.40
N LYS A 540 42.32 -12.21 41.58
CA LYS A 540 41.05 -12.17 42.33
C LYS A 540 40.77 -10.74 42.79
N LEU A 541 39.71 -10.15 42.19
CA LEU A 541 39.18 -8.87 42.66
C LEU A 541 38.64 -9.00 44.09
N SER A 542 38.87 -7.99 44.92
CA SER A 542 38.53 -7.95 46.35
C SER A 542 37.03 -8.08 46.65
N ASN A 543 36.16 -7.93 45.69
CA ASN A 543 34.70 -7.90 45.85
C ASN A 543 33.95 -9.22 45.57
N GLY A 544 34.62 -10.34 45.60
CA GLY A 544 33.97 -11.64 45.83
C GLY A 544 33.20 -12.31 44.70
N THR A 545 33.13 -11.74 43.51
CA THR A 545 32.37 -12.30 42.39
C THR A 545 32.97 -13.54 41.74
N ASN A 546 34.26 -13.85 41.97
CA ASN A 546 34.96 -15.02 41.41
C ASN A 546 35.34 -16.07 42.45
N ARG A 547 34.59 -16.18 43.55
CA ARG A 547 34.94 -17.06 44.67
C ARG A 547 34.51 -18.52 44.54
N GLN A 548 33.70 -18.87 43.52
CA GLN A 548 33.16 -20.22 43.38
C GLN A 548 33.72 -20.87 42.11
N ASP A 549 34.23 -22.09 42.25
CA ASP A 549 34.66 -22.94 41.12
C ASP A 549 33.56 -23.33 40.16
N GLY A 550 32.32 -22.88 40.38
CA GLY A 550 31.16 -23.11 39.59
C GLY A 550 30.54 -21.85 38.96
N ALA A 551 31.28 -20.73 38.87
CA ALA A 551 30.77 -19.54 38.22
C ALA A 551 30.43 -19.80 36.75
N ARG A 552 29.21 -19.43 36.35
CA ARG A 552 28.70 -19.61 34.99
C ARG A 552 28.11 -18.30 34.48
N LEU A 553 28.15 -18.11 33.19
CA LEU A 553 27.36 -17.11 32.49
C LEU A 553 26.24 -17.80 31.72
N ASP A 554 25.27 -17.07 31.22
CA ASP A 554 24.10 -17.66 30.62
C ASP A 554 24.38 -18.31 29.25
N ILE A 555 25.16 -17.64 28.39
CA ILE A 555 25.48 -18.12 27.04
C ILE A 555 26.93 -17.78 26.70
N SER A 556 27.62 -18.69 26.01
CA SER A 556 28.82 -18.38 25.25
C SER A 556 28.69 -18.71 23.79
N ALA A 557 29.28 -17.90 22.92
CA ALA A 557 29.25 -18.12 21.48
C ALA A 557 30.58 -17.67 20.86
N ARG A 558 31.16 -18.47 19.95
CA ARG A 558 32.35 -18.09 19.18
C ARG A 558 31.94 -17.41 17.87
N SER A 559 32.74 -16.46 17.44
CA SER A 559 32.50 -15.70 16.18
C SER A 559 31.36 -14.69 16.26
N PHE A 560 30.99 -14.20 17.45
CA PHE A 560 29.95 -13.18 17.58
C PHE A 560 30.49 -11.79 17.17
N TRP A 561 31.64 -11.36 17.70
CA TRP A 561 32.28 -10.08 17.39
C TRP A 561 33.38 -10.22 16.32
N SER A 562 34.20 -11.24 16.43
CA SER A 562 35.25 -11.56 15.47
C SER A 562 35.37 -13.07 15.28
N PRO A 563 35.94 -13.57 14.15
CA PRO A 563 35.99 -15.00 13.82
C PRO A 563 36.60 -15.92 14.86
N LEU A 564 37.48 -15.41 15.71
CA LEU A 564 38.24 -16.21 16.70
C LEU A 564 37.80 -15.96 18.15
N ASP A 565 37.09 -14.88 18.40
CA ASP A 565 36.72 -14.49 19.76
C ASP A 565 35.49 -15.24 20.27
N ARG A 566 35.50 -15.60 21.54
CA ARG A 566 34.37 -16.14 22.27
C ARG A 566 33.71 -15.02 23.08
N ALA A 567 32.45 -14.73 22.76
CA ALA A 567 31.62 -13.82 23.52
C ALA A 567 30.91 -14.58 24.66
N PHE A 568 30.73 -13.90 25.77
CA PHE A 568 29.94 -14.38 26.92
C PHE A 568 28.82 -13.39 27.20
N THR A 569 27.59 -13.88 27.34
CA THR A 569 26.40 -13.07 27.55
C THR A 569 25.72 -13.44 28.85
N ASP A 570 25.28 -12.43 29.60
CA ASP A 570 24.47 -12.54 30.82
C ASP A 570 23.05 -12.00 30.48
N VAL A 571 22.04 -12.83 30.61
CA VAL A 571 20.66 -12.50 30.28
C VAL A 571 19.96 -11.96 31.52
N ARG A 572 19.59 -10.68 31.51
CA ARG A 572 18.90 -10.06 32.64
C ARG A 572 17.49 -9.69 32.25
N VAL A 573 16.53 -10.27 32.96
CA VAL A 573 15.10 -9.99 32.75
C VAL A 573 14.61 -9.10 33.89
N LEU A 574 14.37 -7.83 33.58
CA LEU A 574 13.87 -6.86 34.54
C LEU A 574 12.34 -6.75 34.39
N HIS A 575 11.65 -6.58 35.50
CA HIS A 575 10.24 -6.21 35.49
C HIS A 575 10.12 -4.68 35.49
N PRO A 576 9.41 -4.06 34.52
CA PRO A 576 9.42 -2.61 34.38
C PRO A 576 8.74 -1.83 35.52
N GLN A 577 8.00 -2.54 36.37
CA GLN A 577 7.31 -1.98 37.55
C GLN A 577 7.92 -2.45 38.87
N ALA A 578 9.06 -3.15 38.85
CA ALA A 578 9.74 -3.63 40.03
C ALA A 578 10.71 -2.59 40.59
#